data_a4fca43e94ecaba8aafe529fd566773f
#
_entry.id   a4fca43e94ecaba8aafe529fd566773f
#
_cell.length_a   1.000
_cell.length_b   1.000
_cell.length_c   1.000
_cell.angle_alpha   90.00
_cell.angle_beta   90.00
_cell.angle_gamma   90.00
#
_symmetry.space_group_name_H-M   'P 1'
#
loop_
_entity.id
_entity.type
_entity.pdbx_description
1 polymer ?
#
loop_
_entity_poly.entity_id
_entity_poly.type
_entity_poly.pdbx_seq_one_letter_code
_entity_poly.pdbx_strand_id
1 'polypeptide(L)'
;TLVINNIEFDHADIFNDISDIKRQFHHLLKIIPSNGNVIYFKNDRNTQDVIEMGSWSHLIKIDDETDINYELKEFSDSSKKYCLKDMPLIGDHNFKNYVSAILAAKTESINVQESLTLLKSFDGVKRRLEFKGIYSNIKLYDDFAHHPTAISFASESIKDQYKSEKVLGLVELGSNTMSDGYHGAKLLDSVKPLDDVIWLDHKEVLNESSKIQVEKNVNDLIDAVKKIIFDYDIILLMTNKDSHKIIQPLINYLEKK
;
A
#
# COMPACT_ATOMS: atom_id res chain seq x y z
N THR A 1 -22.03 7.66 0.85
CA THR A 1 -20.91 7.87 -0.09
C THR A 1 -20.10 6.60 -0.22
N LEU A 2 -19.76 6.20 -1.46
CA LEU A 2 -18.83 5.13 -1.81
C LEU A 2 -17.54 5.73 -2.36
N VAL A 3 -16.39 5.21 -1.95
CA VAL A 3 -15.07 5.54 -2.53
C VAL A 3 -14.50 4.29 -3.17
N ILE A 4 -14.08 4.38 -4.44
CA ILE A 4 -13.36 3.34 -5.15
C ILE A 4 -11.99 3.89 -5.53
N ASN A 5 -10.95 3.48 -4.81
CA ASN A 5 -9.59 3.99 -5.06
C ASN A 5 -8.96 3.34 -6.29
N ASN A 6 -9.10 2.02 -6.44
CA ASN A 6 -8.67 1.25 -7.60
C ASN A 6 -9.33 -0.13 -7.58
N ILE A 7 -9.33 -0.82 -8.71
CA ILE A 7 -9.77 -2.21 -8.84
C ILE A 7 -8.66 -2.99 -9.55
N GLU A 8 -8.10 -3.99 -8.85
CA GLU A 8 -7.09 -4.89 -9.38
C GLU A 8 -7.50 -6.35 -9.17
N PHE A 9 -6.86 -7.26 -9.92
CA PHE A 9 -7.10 -8.68 -9.74
C PHE A 9 -6.36 -9.20 -8.52
N ASP A 10 -7.10 -9.76 -7.58
CA ASP A 10 -6.62 -10.48 -6.40
C ASP A 10 -7.60 -11.60 -6.06
N HIS A 11 -7.29 -12.41 -5.06
CA HIS A 11 -8.13 -13.53 -4.64
C HIS A 11 -8.41 -14.54 -5.77
N ALA A 12 -7.33 -15.02 -6.43
CA ALA A 12 -7.40 -16.02 -7.49
C ALA A 12 -8.02 -17.37 -7.04
N ASP A 13 -8.12 -17.58 -5.73
CA ASP A 13 -8.82 -18.71 -5.10
C ASP A 13 -10.35 -18.57 -5.14
N ILE A 14 -10.88 -17.36 -5.37
CA ILE A 14 -12.33 -17.06 -5.39
C ILE A 14 -12.78 -16.58 -6.77
N PHE A 15 -11.98 -15.73 -7.43
CA PHE A 15 -12.29 -15.11 -8.71
C PHE A 15 -11.45 -15.71 -9.85
N ASN A 16 -12.08 -16.00 -10.98
CA ASN A 16 -11.37 -16.53 -12.14
C ASN A 16 -10.57 -15.44 -12.86
N ASP A 17 -11.12 -14.21 -12.93
CA ASP A 17 -10.51 -13.08 -13.63
C ASP A 17 -11.01 -11.74 -13.07
N ILE A 18 -10.47 -10.65 -13.61
CA ILE A 18 -10.84 -9.29 -13.22
C ILE A 18 -12.31 -8.96 -13.50
N SER A 19 -12.94 -9.65 -14.45
CA SER A 19 -14.36 -9.43 -14.80
C SER A 19 -15.30 -9.89 -13.69
N ASP A 20 -14.93 -10.94 -12.97
CA ASP A 20 -15.67 -11.40 -11.79
C ASP A 20 -15.64 -10.32 -10.69
N ILE A 21 -14.47 -9.72 -10.42
CA ILE A 21 -14.33 -8.64 -9.46
C ILE A 21 -15.12 -7.41 -9.89
N LYS A 22 -15.01 -6.98 -11.15
CA LYS A 22 -15.78 -5.85 -11.70
C LYS A 22 -17.27 -6.05 -11.52
N ARG A 23 -17.79 -7.28 -11.71
CA ARG A 23 -19.19 -7.62 -11.50
C ARG A 23 -19.60 -7.40 -10.03
N GLN A 24 -18.76 -7.77 -9.07
CA GLN A 24 -19.07 -7.53 -7.66
C GLN A 24 -19.08 -6.02 -7.33
N PHE A 25 -18.12 -5.24 -7.86
CA PHE A 25 -18.14 -3.80 -7.71
C PHE A 25 -19.36 -3.15 -8.37
N HIS A 26 -19.81 -3.66 -9.53
CA HIS A 26 -21.06 -3.20 -10.14
C HIS A 26 -22.29 -3.53 -9.29
N HIS A 27 -22.32 -4.69 -8.62
CA HIS A 27 -23.38 -4.97 -7.65
C HIS A 27 -23.34 -4.00 -6.47
N LEU A 28 -22.16 -3.62 -6.00
CA LEU A 28 -22.01 -2.60 -4.96
C LEU A 28 -22.51 -1.23 -5.44
N LEU A 29 -22.24 -0.81 -6.68
CA LEU A 29 -22.78 0.43 -7.24
C LEU A 29 -24.31 0.45 -7.24
N LYS A 30 -24.97 -0.67 -7.52
CA LYS A 30 -26.43 -0.77 -7.57
C LYS A 30 -27.11 -0.50 -6.24
N ILE A 31 -26.43 -0.71 -5.12
CA ILE A 31 -27.02 -0.45 -3.79
C ILE A 31 -26.80 0.97 -3.31
N ILE A 32 -25.98 1.77 -4.01
CA ILE A 32 -25.84 3.18 -3.68
C ILE A 32 -27.06 3.94 -4.22
N PRO A 33 -27.80 4.67 -3.34
CA PRO A 33 -29.01 5.37 -3.75
C PRO A 33 -28.71 6.49 -4.75
N SER A 34 -29.72 6.90 -5.52
CA SER A 34 -29.57 7.93 -6.56
C SER A 34 -29.12 9.30 -6.06
N ASN A 35 -29.40 9.62 -4.78
CA ASN A 35 -28.90 10.81 -4.09
C ASN A 35 -27.57 10.57 -3.35
N GLY A 36 -26.99 9.38 -3.48
CA GLY A 36 -25.67 9.06 -2.94
C GLY A 36 -24.54 9.51 -3.85
N ASN A 37 -23.30 9.39 -3.37
CA ASN A 37 -22.11 9.80 -4.10
C ASN A 37 -21.18 8.62 -4.31
N VAL A 38 -20.52 8.58 -5.48
CA VAL A 38 -19.44 7.64 -5.81
C VAL A 38 -18.21 8.44 -6.18
N ILE A 39 -17.16 8.33 -5.39
CA ILE A 39 -15.86 8.98 -5.62
C ILE A 39 -14.92 7.96 -6.25
N TYR A 40 -14.25 8.30 -7.34
CA TYR A 40 -13.36 7.41 -8.04
C TYR A 40 -12.26 8.14 -8.81
N PHE A 41 -11.15 7.44 -9.10
CA PHE A 41 -10.04 7.96 -9.90
C PHE A 41 -10.24 7.66 -11.38
N LYS A 42 -10.12 8.69 -12.22
CA LYS A 42 -10.31 8.60 -13.68
C LYS A 42 -9.31 7.65 -14.34
N ASN A 43 -8.08 7.59 -13.83
CA ASN A 43 -7.00 6.83 -14.47
C ASN A 43 -7.02 5.33 -14.12
N ASP A 44 -7.92 4.89 -13.23
CA ASP A 44 -8.15 3.46 -13.01
C ASP A 44 -9.16 2.90 -14.02
N ARG A 45 -8.64 2.25 -15.06
CA ARG A 45 -9.44 1.69 -16.15
C ARG A 45 -10.48 0.69 -15.66
N ASN A 46 -10.14 -0.14 -14.69
CA ASN A 46 -11.07 -1.14 -14.17
C ASN A 46 -12.26 -0.49 -13.45
N THR A 47 -12.03 0.58 -12.70
CA THR A 47 -13.11 1.36 -12.09
C THR A 47 -13.96 2.06 -13.15
N GLN A 48 -13.36 2.61 -14.21
CA GLN A 48 -14.13 3.18 -15.31
C GLN A 48 -15.05 2.16 -15.96
N ASP A 49 -14.54 0.96 -16.28
CA ASP A 49 -15.35 -0.11 -16.85
C ASP A 49 -16.56 -0.46 -15.95
N VAL A 50 -16.37 -0.46 -14.63
CA VAL A 50 -17.46 -0.70 -13.66
C VAL A 50 -18.49 0.43 -13.68
N ILE A 51 -18.06 1.70 -13.75
CA ILE A 51 -18.96 2.86 -13.87
C ILE A 51 -19.74 2.81 -15.20
N GLU A 52 -19.09 2.42 -16.30
CA GLU A 52 -19.70 2.28 -17.63
C GLU A 52 -20.75 1.17 -17.69
N MET A 53 -20.67 0.14 -16.81
CA MET A 53 -21.73 -0.87 -16.67
C MET A 53 -23.07 -0.26 -16.18
N GLY A 54 -23.03 0.94 -15.60
CA GLY A 54 -24.17 1.71 -15.13
C GLY A 54 -24.01 2.19 -13.70
N SER A 55 -24.27 3.48 -13.49
CA SER A 55 -24.33 4.12 -12.18
C SER A 55 -25.51 5.08 -12.15
N TRP A 56 -26.20 5.13 -11.02
CA TRP A 56 -27.39 5.96 -10.79
C TRP A 56 -27.15 7.09 -9.80
N SER A 57 -26.00 7.06 -9.12
CA SER A 57 -25.60 8.00 -8.08
C SER A 57 -24.82 9.17 -8.65
N HIS A 58 -24.60 10.20 -7.87
CA HIS A 58 -23.72 11.30 -8.24
C HIS A 58 -22.27 10.81 -8.34
N LEU A 59 -21.63 11.06 -9.48
CA LEU A 59 -20.24 10.68 -9.73
C LEU A 59 -19.31 11.85 -9.44
N ILE A 60 -18.38 11.64 -8.52
CA ILE A 60 -17.29 12.57 -8.19
C ILE A 60 -16.00 11.95 -8.71
N LYS A 61 -15.60 12.43 -9.88
CA LYS A 61 -14.41 11.95 -10.56
C LYS A 61 -13.19 12.76 -10.12
N ILE A 62 -12.12 12.08 -9.77
CA ILE A 62 -10.80 12.66 -9.52
C ILE A 62 -9.94 12.40 -10.75
N ASP A 63 -9.42 13.43 -11.36
CA ASP A 63 -8.50 13.34 -12.50
C ASP A 63 -7.08 13.52 -12.01
N ASP A 64 -6.29 12.44 -12.05
CA ASP A 64 -4.91 12.42 -11.56
C ASP A 64 -4.00 13.42 -12.28
N GLU A 65 -4.34 13.83 -13.51
CA GLU A 65 -3.53 14.74 -14.30
C GLU A 65 -3.86 16.22 -14.04
N THR A 66 -5.13 16.51 -13.72
CA THR A 66 -5.59 17.89 -13.55
C THR A 66 -5.86 18.30 -12.12
N ASP A 67 -6.33 17.36 -11.29
CA ASP A 67 -6.77 17.64 -9.94
C ASP A 67 -5.66 17.37 -8.91
N ILE A 68 -4.63 16.60 -9.28
CA ILE A 68 -3.54 16.18 -8.40
C ILE A 68 -2.18 16.63 -8.95
N ASN A 69 -1.36 17.22 -8.08
CA ASN A 69 0.05 17.43 -8.32
C ASN A 69 0.85 16.65 -7.26
N TYR A 70 1.40 15.50 -7.65
CA TYR A 70 2.15 14.64 -6.73
C TYR A 70 3.48 15.25 -6.27
N GLU A 71 4.14 16.02 -7.11
CA GLU A 71 5.42 16.67 -6.79
C GLU A 71 5.23 17.77 -5.72
N LEU A 72 4.23 18.64 -5.92
CA LEU A 72 3.91 19.70 -4.98
C LEU A 72 3.06 19.24 -3.80
N LYS A 73 2.55 18.00 -3.83
CA LYS A 73 1.54 17.48 -2.89
C LYS A 73 0.33 18.40 -2.79
N GLU A 74 -0.17 18.82 -3.93
CA GLU A 74 -1.34 19.69 -4.06
C GLU A 74 -2.53 18.95 -4.65
N PHE A 75 -3.71 19.25 -4.13
CA PHE A 75 -5.00 18.80 -4.64
C PHE A 75 -5.84 20.01 -5.03
N SER A 76 -6.51 19.93 -6.17
CA SER A 76 -7.42 20.95 -6.69
C SER A 76 -8.87 20.50 -6.52
N ASP A 77 -9.68 21.35 -5.87
CA ASP A 77 -11.13 21.17 -5.82
C ASP A 77 -11.79 22.40 -6.44
N SER A 78 -12.41 22.21 -7.60
CA SER A 78 -12.97 23.27 -8.42
C SER A 78 -11.88 24.30 -8.83
N SER A 79 -11.87 25.48 -8.25
CA SER A 79 -10.87 26.53 -8.53
C SER A 79 -9.86 26.75 -7.40
N LYS A 80 -9.96 25.98 -6.32
CA LYS A 80 -9.09 26.11 -5.14
C LYS A 80 -8.07 25.00 -5.10
N LYS A 81 -6.82 25.37 -4.77
CA LYS A 81 -5.74 24.43 -4.51
C LYS A 81 -5.48 24.29 -3.02
N TYR A 82 -5.20 23.08 -2.60
CA TYR A 82 -4.93 22.72 -1.21
C TYR A 82 -3.62 21.95 -1.13
N CYS A 83 -2.71 22.40 -0.25
CA CYS A 83 -1.44 21.73 -0.02
C CYS A 83 -1.58 20.68 1.09
N LEU A 84 -1.14 19.45 0.79
CA LEU A 84 -1.15 18.30 1.69
C LEU A 84 0.27 17.84 2.07
N LYS A 85 1.27 18.70 1.88
CA LYS A 85 2.67 18.37 2.11
C LYS A 85 2.98 17.98 3.58
N ASP A 86 2.24 18.57 4.52
CA ASP A 86 2.43 18.35 5.96
C ASP A 86 1.57 17.19 6.51
N MET A 87 0.99 16.35 5.65
CA MET A 87 0.23 15.20 6.10
C MET A 87 1.16 14.08 6.61
N PRO A 88 0.76 13.37 7.70
CA PRO A 88 1.66 12.45 8.40
C PRO A 88 2.01 11.19 7.61
N LEU A 89 1.13 10.70 6.74
CA LEU A 89 1.37 9.47 5.98
C LEU A 89 2.10 9.77 4.68
N ILE A 90 3.12 8.99 4.39
CA ILE A 90 4.00 9.11 3.23
C ILE A 90 3.48 8.31 2.03
N GLY A 91 3.96 8.67 0.84
CA GLY A 91 3.69 7.99 -0.43
C GLY A 91 2.48 8.52 -1.19
N ASP A 92 2.54 8.39 -2.51
CA ASP A 92 1.50 8.91 -3.42
C ASP A 92 0.16 8.20 -3.24
N HIS A 93 0.18 6.93 -2.88
CA HIS A 93 -1.05 6.20 -2.56
C HIS A 93 -1.77 6.77 -1.33
N ASN A 94 -1.04 7.22 -0.29
CA ASN A 94 -1.62 7.88 0.86
C ASN A 94 -2.09 9.29 0.52
N PHE A 95 -1.41 9.97 -0.40
CA PHE A 95 -1.91 11.25 -0.92
C PHE A 95 -3.28 11.07 -1.58
N LYS A 96 -3.46 10.04 -2.43
CA LYS A 96 -4.78 9.67 -3.00
C LYS A 96 -5.80 9.36 -1.92
N ASN A 97 -5.42 8.63 -0.88
CA ASN A 97 -6.29 8.32 0.25
C ASN A 97 -6.76 9.59 0.98
N TYR A 98 -5.86 10.57 1.19
CA TYR A 98 -6.23 11.87 1.76
C TYR A 98 -7.23 12.63 0.88
N VAL A 99 -6.98 12.71 -0.42
CA VAL A 99 -7.91 13.35 -1.37
C VAL A 99 -9.28 12.69 -1.33
N SER A 100 -9.32 11.36 -1.34
CA SER A 100 -10.56 10.59 -1.25
C SER A 100 -11.31 10.85 0.05
N ALA A 101 -10.60 10.88 1.18
CA ALA A 101 -11.18 11.14 2.49
C ALA A 101 -11.74 12.57 2.60
N ILE A 102 -11.02 13.57 2.08
CA ILE A 102 -11.46 14.96 2.03
C ILE A 102 -12.75 15.10 1.21
N LEU A 103 -12.78 14.48 0.02
CA LEU A 103 -13.97 14.54 -0.83
C LEU A 103 -15.16 13.79 -0.22
N ALA A 104 -14.92 12.64 0.43
CA ALA A 104 -15.96 11.94 1.16
C ALA A 104 -16.53 12.78 2.32
N ALA A 105 -15.67 13.41 3.11
CA ALA A 105 -16.09 14.33 4.16
C ALA A 105 -16.88 15.54 3.62
N LYS A 106 -16.48 16.06 2.46
CA LYS A 106 -17.19 17.16 1.79
C LYS A 106 -18.61 16.78 1.39
N THR A 107 -18.88 15.52 1.01
CA THR A 107 -20.26 15.06 0.75
C THR A 107 -21.15 15.08 2.00
N GLU A 108 -20.54 15.06 3.17
CA GLU A 108 -21.21 15.18 4.47
C GLU A 108 -21.15 16.61 5.05
N SER A 109 -20.93 17.62 4.19
CA SER A 109 -20.88 19.04 4.53
C SER A 109 -19.71 19.48 5.43
N ILE A 110 -18.68 18.64 5.56
CA ILE A 110 -17.43 19.02 6.22
C ILE A 110 -16.56 19.76 5.19
N ASN A 111 -16.12 20.97 5.52
CA ASN A 111 -15.32 21.74 4.57
C ASN A 111 -13.88 21.20 4.47
N VAL A 112 -13.23 21.47 3.33
CA VAL A 112 -11.88 20.95 3.04
C VAL A 112 -10.86 21.42 4.07
N GLN A 113 -10.92 22.67 4.54
CA GLN A 113 -9.96 23.22 5.50
C GLN A 113 -10.07 22.53 6.87
N GLU A 114 -11.27 22.19 7.30
CA GLU A 114 -11.52 21.42 8.51
C GLU A 114 -10.96 20.00 8.37
N SER A 115 -11.23 19.33 7.24
CA SER A 115 -10.67 18.01 6.93
C SER A 115 -9.14 18.02 6.98
N LEU A 116 -8.49 19.02 6.35
CA LEU A 116 -7.04 19.18 6.38
C LEU A 116 -6.49 19.34 7.81
N THR A 117 -7.20 20.08 8.65
CA THR A 117 -6.79 20.28 10.06
C THR A 117 -6.85 18.97 10.85
N LEU A 118 -7.93 18.21 10.68
CA LEU A 118 -8.12 16.93 11.36
C LEU A 118 -7.15 15.86 10.87
N LEU A 119 -6.89 15.81 9.57
CA LEU A 119 -5.97 14.82 8.97
C LEU A 119 -4.52 14.97 9.45
N LYS A 120 -4.09 16.16 9.89
CA LYS A 120 -2.74 16.36 10.47
C LYS A 120 -2.52 15.58 11.77
N SER A 121 -3.57 15.23 12.49
CA SER A 121 -3.52 14.42 13.71
C SER A 121 -3.82 12.94 13.48
N PHE A 122 -3.91 12.49 12.22
CA PHE A 122 -4.19 11.11 11.90
C PHE A 122 -2.93 10.25 11.99
N ASP A 123 -2.84 9.42 13.01
CA ASP A 123 -1.66 8.57 13.28
C ASP A 123 -1.48 7.40 12.30
N GLY A 124 -2.35 7.28 11.31
CA GLY A 124 -2.30 6.22 10.32
C GLY A 124 -3.09 4.96 10.70
N VAL A 125 -2.90 3.93 9.92
CA VAL A 125 -3.50 2.61 10.11
C VAL A 125 -2.41 1.62 10.48
N LYS A 126 -2.67 0.77 11.46
CA LYS A 126 -1.72 -0.31 11.83
C LYS A 126 -1.34 -1.11 10.59
N ARG A 127 -0.06 -1.44 10.51
CA ARG A 127 0.51 -2.21 9.39
C ARG A 127 0.27 -1.57 8.01
N ARG A 128 0.37 -0.23 7.94
CA ARG A 128 0.44 0.57 6.71
C ARG A 128 1.61 1.52 6.81
N LEU A 129 2.81 1.05 6.44
CA LEU A 129 4.10 1.67 6.72
C LEU A 129 4.19 2.11 8.19
N GLU A 130 3.70 1.26 9.10
CA GLU A 130 3.65 1.54 10.52
C GLU A 130 5.08 1.58 11.08
N PHE A 131 5.50 2.74 11.58
CA PHE A 131 6.78 2.88 12.24
C PHE A 131 6.75 2.18 13.61
N LYS A 132 7.59 1.18 13.80
CA LYS A 132 7.67 0.36 15.02
C LYS A 132 8.70 0.86 16.02
N GLY A 133 9.58 1.77 15.62
CA GLY A 133 10.62 2.33 16.48
C GLY A 133 12.01 2.30 15.86
N ILE A 134 12.97 2.82 16.63
CA ILE A 134 14.40 2.78 16.31
C ILE A 134 15.10 1.92 17.37
N TYR A 135 15.83 0.91 16.93
CA TYR A 135 16.56 -0.01 17.76
C TYR A 135 18.00 -0.14 17.24
N SER A 136 19.00 0.14 18.08
CA SER A 136 20.41 0.18 17.66
C SER A 136 20.65 1.01 16.37
N ASN A 137 20.00 2.17 16.27
CA ASN A 137 19.99 3.10 15.12
C ASN A 137 19.30 2.57 13.86
N ILE A 138 18.62 1.43 13.90
CA ILE A 138 17.88 0.84 12.76
C ILE A 138 16.39 1.14 12.94
N LYS A 139 15.77 1.72 11.91
CA LYS A 139 14.31 1.98 11.87
C LYS A 139 13.58 0.72 11.43
N LEU A 140 12.54 0.33 12.15
CA LEU A 140 11.68 -0.79 11.79
C LEU A 140 10.32 -0.30 11.30
N TYR A 141 9.87 -0.83 10.16
CA TYR A 141 8.56 -0.58 9.58
C TYR A 141 7.80 -1.89 9.34
N ASP A 142 6.49 -1.87 9.59
CA ASP A 142 5.55 -3.00 9.34
C ASP A 142 4.50 -2.56 8.31
N ASP A 143 4.37 -3.33 7.24
CA ASP A 143 3.35 -3.12 6.22
C ASP A 143 2.56 -4.40 5.92
N PHE A 144 1.29 -4.25 5.65
CA PHE A 144 0.40 -5.36 5.29
C PHE A 144 0.46 -5.71 3.79
N ALA A 145 1.37 -5.08 3.03
CA ALA A 145 1.50 -5.31 1.60
C ALA A 145 1.74 -6.79 1.29
N HIS A 146 0.90 -7.34 0.43
CA HIS A 146 0.89 -8.74 0.01
C HIS A 146 0.39 -8.90 -1.44
N HIS A 147 0.48 -7.84 -2.23
CA HIS A 147 0.22 -7.79 -3.67
C HIS A 147 1.31 -6.94 -4.32
N PRO A 148 1.78 -7.23 -5.55
CA PRO A 148 2.88 -6.49 -6.19
C PRO A 148 2.71 -4.97 -6.17
N THR A 149 1.52 -4.46 -6.47
CA THR A 149 1.21 -3.02 -6.43
C THR A 149 1.39 -2.43 -5.03
N ALA A 150 0.90 -3.11 -3.99
CA ALA A 150 1.04 -2.64 -2.61
C ALA A 150 2.51 -2.69 -2.14
N ILE A 151 3.25 -3.74 -2.52
CA ILE A 151 4.68 -3.89 -2.24
C ILE A 151 5.48 -2.77 -2.93
N SER A 152 5.17 -2.47 -4.21
CA SER A 152 5.80 -1.36 -4.95
C SER A 152 5.58 -0.03 -4.24
N PHE A 153 4.34 0.27 -3.86
CA PHE A 153 4.01 1.51 -3.15
C PHE A 153 4.72 1.64 -1.80
N ALA A 154 4.80 0.57 -1.02
CA ALA A 154 5.53 0.57 0.24
C ALA A 154 7.03 0.78 0.01
N SER A 155 7.62 0.07 -0.96
CA SER A 155 9.05 0.16 -1.33
C SER A 155 9.42 1.56 -1.84
N GLU A 156 8.64 2.12 -2.75
CA GLU A 156 8.84 3.46 -3.30
C GLU A 156 8.71 4.53 -2.22
N SER A 157 7.67 4.45 -1.38
CA SER A 157 7.39 5.42 -0.33
C SER A 157 8.51 5.51 0.71
N ILE A 158 9.06 4.36 1.13
CA ILE A 158 10.20 4.33 2.06
C ILE A 158 11.44 4.94 1.41
N LYS A 159 11.75 4.59 0.16
CA LYS A 159 12.95 5.11 -0.53
C LYS A 159 12.81 6.59 -0.87
N ASP A 160 11.63 7.07 -1.19
CA ASP A 160 11.39 8.50 -1.44
C ASP A 160 11.59 9.34 -0.17
N GLN A 161 11.18 8.82 0.98
CA GLN A 161 11.40 9.49 2.27
C GLN A 161 12.85 9.41 2.73
N TYR A 162 13.52 8.28 2.50
CA TYR A 162 14.86 7.96 3.01
C TYR A 162 15.85 7.68 1.87
N LYS A 163 16.02 8.66 0.99
CA LYS A 163 16.79 8.52 -0.28
C LYS A 163 18.22 8.02 -0.13
N SER A 164 18.89 8.38 0.97
CA SER A 164 20.29 8.04 1.25
C SER A 164 20.47 6.84 2.17
N GLU A 165 19.39 6.35 2.78
CA GLU A 165 19.43 5.25 3.74
C GLU A 165 19.30 3.91 3.02
N LYS A 166 20.02 2.90 3.52
CA LYS A 166 19.92 1.53 3.02
C LYS A 166 18.72 0.82 3.62
N VAL A 167 17.91 0.24 2.76
CA VAL A 167 16.66 -0.43 3.15
C VAL A 167 16.73 -1.92 2.82
N LEU A 168 16.58 -2.77 3.84
CA LEU A 168 16.34 -4.20 3.69
C LEU A 168 14.84 -4.49 3.71
N GLY A 169 14.31 -5.03 2.62
CA GLY A 169 12.95 -5.55 2.55
C GLY A 169 12.86 -6.98 3.05
N LEU A 170 11.85 -7.28 3.87
CA LEU A 170 11.49 -8.64 4.25
C LEU A 170 10.08 -8.88 3.72
N VAL A 171 9.93 -9.75 2.72
CA VAL A 171 8.65 -9.97 2.03
C VAL A 171 8.18 -11.40 2.22
N GLU A 172 7.02 -11.58 2.87
CA GLU A 172 6.41 -12.89 3.02
C GLU A 172 5.36 -13.15 1.94
N LEU A 173 5.48 -14.28 1.23
CA LEU A 173 4.49 -14.76 0.28
C LEU A 173 3.31 -15.41 1.04
N GLY A 174 2.55 -14.57 1.74
CA GLY A 174 1.56 -15.03 2.71
C GLY A 174 0.14 -15.23 2.15
N SER A 175 -0.25 -14.54 1.07
CA SER A 175 -1.57 -14.71 0.43
C SER A 175 -1.59 -15.92 -0.51
N ASN A 176 -2.79 -16.48 -0.76
CA ASN A 176 -2.94 -17.58 -1.69
C ASN A 176 -2.43 -17.20 -3.09
N THR A 177 -2.84 -16.03 -3.60
CA THR A 177 -2.43 -15.53 -4.92
C THR A 177 -0.91 -15.39 -5.05
N MET A 178 -0.22 -14.88 -4.00
CA MET A 178 1.24 -14.79 -4.00
C MET A 178 1.89 -16.17 -3.91
N SER A 179 1.44 -17.00 -2.98
CA SER A 179 2.03 -18.30 -2.70
C SER A 179 1.74 -19.35 -3.78
N ASP A 180 0.83 -19.08 -4.71
CA ASP A 180 0.56 -19.92 -5.87
C ASP A 180 1.29 -19.43 -7.14
N GLY A 181 2.15 -18.41 -7.03
CA GLY A 181 3.02 -17.94 -8.10
C GLY A 181 2.31 -17.12 -9.19
N TYR A 182 1.08 -16.68 -8.96
CA TYR A 182 0.27 -15.98 -9.95
C TYR A 182 0.94 -14.70 -10.49
N HIS A 183 1.68 -13.98 -9.63
CA HIS A 183 2.24 -12.68 -9.99
C HIS A 183 3.56 -12.75 -10.76
N GLY A 184 4.27 -13.89 -10.74
CA GLY A 184 5.50 -14.11 -11.49
C GLY A 184 6.53 -12.98 -11.34
N ALA A 185 7.05 -12.49 -12.50
CA ALA A 185 8.07 -11.44 -12.54
C ALA A 185 7.64 -10.10 -11.91
N LYS A 186 6.33 -9.77 -11.91
CA LYS A 186 5.82 -8.53 -11.31
C LYS A 186 6.14 -8.43 -9.82
N LEU A 187 6.20 -9.59 -9.14
CA LEU A 187 6.53 -9.63 -7.72
C LEU A 187 7.97 -9.19 -7.45
N LEU A 188 8.92 -9.69 -8.27
CA LEU A 188 10.33 -9.28 -8.17
C LEU A 188 10.54 -7.81 -8.58
N ASP A 189 9.76 -7.33 -9.54
CA ASP A 189 9.82 -5.93 -9.97
C ASP A 189 9.35 -4.97 -8.88
N SER A 190 8.41 -5.37 -8.03
CA SER A 190 7.80 -4.53 -7.00
C SER A 190 8.77 -4.10 -5.89
N VAL A 191 9.88 -4.80 -5.73
CA VAL A 191 10.90 -4.51 -4.70
C VAL A 191 12.15 -3.83 -5.26
N LYS A 192 12.21 -3.52 -6.55
CA LYS A 192 13.37 -2.87 -7.19
C LYS A 192 13.85 -1.57 -6.54
N PRO A 193 12.97 -0.73 -5.91
CA PRO A 193 13.43 0.44 -5.19
C PRO A 193 14.29 0.14 -3.96
N LEU A 194 14.17 -1.05 -3.36
CA LEU A 194 14.90 -1.44 -2.15
C LEU A 194 16.34 -1.83 -2.48
N ASP A 195 17.24 -1.68 -1.50
CA ASP A 195 18.65 -2.01 -1.70
C ASP A 195 18.87 -3.53 -1.70
N ASP A 196 18.23 -4.26 -0.77
CA ASP A 196 18.23 -5.71 -0.73
C ASP A 196 16.89 -6.25 -0.22
N VAL A 197 16.61 -7.53 -0.52
CA VAL A 197 15.36 -8.19 -0.12
C VAL A 197 15.62 -9.64 0.29
N ILE A 198 15.04 -10.04 1.41
CA ILE A 198 14.93 -11.45 1.78
C ILE A 198 13.45 -11.86 1.68
N TRP A 199 13.21 -12.89 0.90
CA TRP A 199 11.88 -13.45 0.70
C TRP A 199 11.61 -14.56 1.70
N LEU A 200 10.41 -14.59 2.26
CA LEU A 200 9.91 -15.73 3.02
C LEU A 200 8.88 -16.47 2.17
N ASP A 201 9.30 -17.61 1.63
CA ASP A 201 8.54 -18.40 0.68
C ASP A 201 8.35 -19.84 1.17
N HIS A 202 7.24 -20.08 1.84
CA HIS A 202 6.92 -21.39 2.44
C HIS A 202 6.61 -22.48 1.40
N LYS A 203 6.26 -22.11 0.16
CA LYS A 203 5.86 -23.06 -0.89
C LYS A 203 6.90 -23.24 -2.01
N GLU A 204 8.02 -22.55 -1.90
CA GLU A 204 9.12 -22.63 -2.88
C GLU A 204 8.68 -22.21 -4.31
N VAL A 205 7.85 -21.16 -4.39
CA VAL A 205 7.32 -20.62 -5.66
C VAL A 205 8.37 -19.79 -6.39
N LEU A 206 9.21 -19.07 -5.64
CA LEU A 206 10.31 -18.31 -6.21
C LEU A 206 11.44 -19.28 -6.55
N ASN A 207 11.78 -19.35 -7.84
CA ASN A 207 12.95 -20.12 -8.25
C ASN A 207 14.20 -19.46 -7.66
N GLU A 208 15.01 -20.24 -6.94
CA GLU A 208 16.32 -19.82 -6.46
C GLU A 208 17.18 -19.40 -7.64
N SER A 209 17.25 -18.10 -7.90
CA SER A 209 18.27 -17.53 -8.76
C SER A 209 19.39 -17.02 -7.87
N SER A 210 20.63 -17.04 -8.33
CA SER A 210 21.78 -16.50 -7.59
C SER A 210 21.67 -15.02 -7.20
N LYS A 211 20.53 -14.37 -7.52
CA LYS A 211 20.28 -12.94 -7.32
C LYS A 211 19.22 -12.65 -6.25
N ILE A 212 18.53 -13.67 -5.72
CA ILE A 212 17.49 -13.47 -4.69
C ILE A 212 17.78 -14.37 -3.50
N GLN A 213 17.63 -13.81 -2.30
CA GLN A 213 17.71 -14.59 -1.05
C GLN A 213 16.30 -15.02 -0.66
N VAL A 214 16.12 -16.34 -0.48
CA VAL A 214 14.82 -16.94 -0.13
C VAL A 214 14.99 -17.82 1.08
N GLU A 215 14.13 -17.64 2.08
CA GLU A 215 14.06 -18.45 3.29
C GLU A 215 12.69 -19.17 3.33
N LYS A 216 12.68 -20.40 3.87
CA LYS A 216 11.48 -21.25 3.85
C LYS A 216 10.62 -21.14 5.10
N ASN A 217 11.21 -20.64 6.18
CA ASN A 217 10.51 -20.48 7.46
C ASN A 217 10.99 -19.23 8.22
N VAL A 218 10.20 -18.83 9.20
CA VAL A 218 10.43 -17.60 9.97
C VAL A 218 11.76 -17.63 10.74
N ASN A 219 12.18 -18.77 11.27
CA ASN A 219 13.42 -18.85 12.05
C ASN A 219 14.65 -18.64 11.15
N ASP A 220 14.66 -19.27 9.98
CA ASP A 220 15.75 -19.12 9.02
C ASP A 220 15.80 -17.66 8.52
N LEU A 221 14.65 -17.04 8.25
CA LEU A 221 14.56 -15.61 7.91
C LEU A 221 15.19 -14.73 9.02
N ILE A 222 14.79 -14.93 10.27
CA ILE A 222 15.32 -14.14 11.39
C ILE A 222 16.84 -14.33 11.52
N ASP A 223 17.34 -15.55 11.38
CA ASP A 223 18.77 -15.84 11.50
C ASP A 223 19.56 -15.28 10.30
N ALA A 224 18.98 -15.27 9.09
CA ALA A 224 19.56 -14.61 7.94
C ALA A 224 19.64 -13.09 8.14
N VAL A 225 18.54 -12.46 8.59
CA VAL A 225 18.49 -11.02 8.88
C VAL A 225 19.51 -10.61 9.92
N LYS A 226 19.65 -11.35 11.05
CA LYS A 226 20.62 -11.02 12.12
C LYS A 226 22.07 -10.98 11.65
N LYS A 227 22.43 -11.69 10.57
CA LYS A 227 23.80 -11.70 10.04
C LYS A 227 24.17 -10.41 9.34
N ILE A 228 23.18 -9.72 8.77
CA ILE A 228 23.38 -8.55 7.88
C ILE A 228 22.66 -7.29 8.37
N ILE A 229 21.85 -7.34 9.41
CA ILE A 229 20.96 -6.26 9.85
C ILE A 229 21.68 -4.93 10.08
N PHE A 230 22.94 -4.97 10.52
CA PHE A 230 23.75 -3.77 10.78
C PHE A 230 24.35 -3.13 9.52
N ASP A 231 24.15 -3.74 8.34
CA ASP A 231 24.54 -3.16 7.06
C ASP A 231 23.44 -2.22 6.49
N TYR A 232 22.29 -2.10 7.21
CA TYR A 232 21.11 -1.35 6.80
C TYR A 232 20.66 -0.36 7.86
N ASP A 233 20.04 0.73 7.40
CA ASP A 233 19.47 1.77 8.25
C ASP A 233 17.98 1.51 8.55
N ILE A 234 17.31 0.78 7.65
CA ILE A 234 15.87 0.53 7.70
C ILE A 234 15.58 -0.94 7.39
N ILE A 235 14.68 -1.54 8.18
CA ILE A 235 14.05 -2.82 7.88
C ILE A 235 12.57 -2.56 7.59
N LEU A 236 12.12 -2.96 6.40
CA LEU A 236 10.72 -2.90 5.98
C LEU A 236 10.15 -4.33 5.88
N LEU A 237 9.31 -4.70 6.84
CA LEU A 237 8.57 -5.97 6.79
C LEU A 237 7.26 -5.78 6.03
N MET A 238 7.02 -6.63 5.03
CA MET A 238 5.80 -6.69 4.22
C MET A 238 5.18 -8.08 4.30
N THR A 239 4.07 -8.21 5.01
CA THR A 239 3.38 -9.50 5.20
C THR A 239 1.91 -9.30 5.55
N ASN A 240 1.02 -10.18 5.09
CA ASN A 240 -0.37 -10.24 5.53
C ASN A 240 -0.60 -11.27 6.66
N LYS A 241 0.47 -11.92 7.14
CA LYS A 241 0.43 -12.85 8.27
C LYS A 241 0.71 -12.12 9.59
N ASP A 242 1.02 -12.85 10.63
CA ASP A 242 1.35 -12.32 11.95
C ASP A 242 2.78 -11.74 11.95
N SER A 243 2.89 -10.43 11.68
CA SER A 243 4.17 -9.71 11.65
C SER A 243 4.93 -9.74 12.98
N HIS A 244 4.21 -9.92 14.11
CA HIS A 244 4.83 -9.96 15.43
C HIS A 244 5.84 -11.11 15.57
N LYS A 245 5.62 -12.24 14.86
CA LYS A 245 6.53 -13.38 14.84
C LYS A 245 7.90 -13.06 14.25
N ILE A 246 7.99 -12.03 13.42
CA ILE A 246 9.25 -11.59 12.78
C ILE A 246 9.79 -10.35 13.52
N ILE A 247 8.96 -9.35 13.73
CA ILE A 247 9.37 -8.05 14.30
C ILE A 247 9.86 -8.20 15.74
N GLN A 248 9.14 -8.92 16.62
CA GLN A 248 9.51 -8.99 18.04
C GLN A 248 10.87 -9.67 18.28
N PRO A 249 11.20 -10.80 17.64
CA PRO A 249 12.54 -11.37 17.74
C PRO A 249 13.65 -10.45 17.24
N LEU A 250 13.40 -9.63 16.20
CA LEU A 250 14.38 -8.65 15.71
C LEU A 250 14.57 -7.51 16.70
N ILE A 251 13.48 -6.98 17.28
CA ILE A 251 13.54 -5.96 18.35
C ILE A 251 14.34 -6.50 19.51
N ASN A 252 14.00 -7.68 20.03
CA ASN A 252 14.70 -8.30 21.17
C ASN A 252 16.19 -8.53 20.89
N TYR A 253 16.56 -8.77 19.65
CA TYR A 253 17.97 -8.92 19.25
C TYR A 253 18.69 -7.57 19.23
N LEU A 254 18.05 -6.54 18.67
CA LEU A 254 18.63 -5.19 18.54
C LEU A 254 18.75 -4.48 19.89
N GLU A 255 17.81 -4.69 20.83
CA GLU A 255 17.86 -4.12 22.19
C GLU A 255 19.01 -4.67 23.05
N LYS A 256 19.58 -5.80 22.68
CA LYS A 256 20.71 -6.44 23.40
C LYS A 256 22.08 -6.02 22.86
N LYS A 257 22.10 -5.21 21.82
CA LYS A 257 23.31 -4.74 21.12
C LYS A 257 23.56 -3.27 21.38
#